data_c46b7638777609aa4e44887ddd9d2acc
#
_entry.id   c46b7638777609aa4e44887ddd9d2acc
#
_cell.length_a   1.000
_cell.length_b   1.000
_cell.length_c   1.000
_cell.angle_alpha   90.00
_cell.angle_beta   90.00
_cell.angle_gamma   90.00
#
_symmetry.space_group_name_H-M   'P 1'
#
loop_
_entity.id
_entity.type
_entity.pdbx_description
1 polymer ?
#
loop_
_entity_poly.entity_id
_entity_poly.type
_entity_poly.pdbx_seq_one_letter_code
_entity_poly.pdbx_strand_id
1 'polypeptide(L)'
;MPLRVQLPTSERPLAGLLLAAQHGEEAETGLLARRLLERVPGDETAWAVVQVANPDGLLNATRQNAAGVDLNRNFPCASWSPEPSYTFPPGIDPELRELPNRTSRSSPGPEPGSEPETQALMALVHELAPPLVVDLHAPIELILVREGVPPEPVELLANATGLPVVSELTVESPGAFDEWLLEQGIPAIVYEVEHAGLPALCKRHLPGLEALLRS
;
A
#
# COMPACT_ATOMS: atom_id res chain seq x y z
N MET A 1 11.48 -1.55 14.11
CA MET A 1 12.51 -2.26 13.29
C MET A 1 12.87 -1.40 12.09
N PRO A 2 14.09 -1.49 11.50
CA PRO A 2 14.39 -0.73 10.29
C PRO A 2 13.55 -1.22 9.11
N LEU A 3 13.13 -0.29 8.25
CA LEU A 3 12.49 -0.58 6.99
C LEU A 3 13.44 -1.40 6.10
N ARG A 4 12.93 -2.49 5.52
CA ARG A 4 13.71 -3.30 4.59
C ARG A 4 13.21 -3.06 3.17
N VAL A 5 14.12 -2.62 2.32
CA VAL A 5 13.86 -2.36 0.90
C VAL A 5 14.67 -3.34 0.08
N GLN A 6 14.04 -4.06 -0.84
CA GLN A 6 14.74 -4.76 -1.90
C GLN A 6 14.84 -3.84 -3.11
N LEU A 7 16.06 -3.41 -3.40
CA LEU A 7 16.35 -2.62 -4.59
C LEU A 7 16.56 -3.54 -5.80
N PRO A 8 16.22 -3.08 -7.02
CA PRO A 8 16.58 -3.79 -8.22
C PRO A 8 18.11 -3.83 -8.38
N THR A 9 18.60 -4.92 -8.94
CA THR A 9 20.03 -5.08 -9.30
C THR A 9 20.25 -4.96 -10.81
N SER A 10 19.18 -4.73 -11.57
CA SER A 10 19.23 -4.44 -13.00
C SER A 10 19.87 -3.06 -13.25
N GLU A 11 20.51 -2.89 -14.40
CA GLU A 11 21.04 -1.59 -14.84
C GLU A 11 19.96 -0.68 -15.46
N ARG A 12 18.69 -1.13 -15.49
CA ARG A 12 17.55 -0.35 -16.00
C ARG A 12 17.24 0.80 -15.04
N PRO A 13 16.74 1.94 -15.57
CA PRO A 13 16.19 3.00 -14.71
C PRO A 13 15.08 2.44 -13.82
N LEU A 14 14.92 3.00 -12.63
CA LEU A 14 13.85 2.60 -11.71
C LEU A 14 12.48 2.80 -12.39
N ALA A 15 11.67 1.74 -12.41
CA ALA A 15 10.33 1.76 -13.00
C ALA A 15 9.25 2.09 -11.96
N GLY A 16 9.49 1.80 -10.68
CA GLY A 16 8.54 2.11 -9.63
C GLY A 16 8.93 1.57 -8.25
N LEU A 17 8.05 1.84 -7.29
CA LEU A 17 8.11 1.33 -5.92
C LEU A 17 6.83 0.55 -5.62
N LEU A 18 6.96 -0.69 -5.18
CA LEU A 18 5.86 -1.48 -4.63
C LEU A 18 5.97 -1.51 -3.12
N LEU A 19 4.88 -1.16 -2.44
CA LEU A 19 4.75 -1.14 -0.99
C LEU A 19 3.72 -2.18 -0.54
N ALA A 20 3.94 -2.81 0.62
CA ALA A 20 2.99 -3.72 1.22
C ALA A 20 3.02 -3.66 2.76
N ALA A 21 1.97 -4.17 3.39
CA ALA A 21 1.80 -4.25 4.83
C ALA A 21 2.04 -2.91 5.54
N GLN A 22 1.44 -1.83 5.03
CA GLN A 22 1.34 -0.55 5.71
C GLN A 22 0.40 -0.66 6.92
N HIS A 23 -0.65 -1.49 6.80
CA HIS A 23 -1.45 -1.94 7.93
C HIS A 23 -1.06 -3.37 8.30
N GLY A 24 -0.76 -3.60 9.57
CA GLY A 24 -0.28 -4.91 10.02
C GLY A 24 -1.37 -5.98 10.05
N GLU A 25 -2.64 -5.61 10.11
CA GLU A 25 -3.76 -6.53 10.00
C GLU A 25 -3.96 -7.08 8.57
N GLU A 26 -3.36 -6.44 7.57
CA GLU A 26 -3.37 -6.83 6.15
C GLU A 26 -2.13 -7.66 5.80
N ALA A 27 -1.81 -8.66 6.63
CA ALA A 27 -0.61 -9.49 6.52
C ALA A 27 -0.49 -10.21 5.18
N GLU A 28 -1.61 -10.48 4.52
CA GLU A 28 -1.70 -11.09 3.20
C GLU A 28 -0.98 -10.29 2.13
N THR A 29 -0.96 -8.95 2.21
CA THR A 29 -0.25 -8.09 1.26
C THR A 29 1.26 -8.27 1.35
N GLY A 30 1.80 -8.32 2.57
CA GLY A 30 3.21 -8.61 2.82
C GLY A 30 3.63 -10.03 2.40
N LEU A 31 2.74 -11.01 2.58
CA LEU A 31 2.96 -12.37 2.10
C LEU A 31 2.93 -12.46 0.58
N LEU A 32 2.03 -11.73 -0.08
CA LEU A 32 1.95 -11.63 -1.53
C LEU A 32 3.21 -10.98 -2.11
N ALA A 33 3.65 -9.86 -1.52
CA ALA A 33 4.89 -9.18 -1.90
C ALA A 33 6.12 -10.11 -1.74
N ARG A 34 6.17 -10.90 -0.66
CA ARG A 34 7.22 -11.91 -0.48
C ARG A 34 7.22 -12.94 -1.61
N ARG A 35 6.04 -13.49 -1.96
CA ARG A 35 5.93 -14.46 -3.05
C ARG A 35 6.34 -13.87 -4.39
N LEU A 36 6.03 -12.59 -4.61
CA LEU A 36 6.46 -11.86 -5.78
C LEU A 36 8.00 -11.77 -5.86
N LEU A 37 8.66 -11.41 -4.75
CA LEU A 37 10.13 -11.36 -4.67
C LEU A 37 10.81 -12.73 -4.87
N GLU A 38 10.15 -13.83 -4.49
CA GLU A 38 10.65 -15.18 -4.74
C GLU A 38 10.59 -15.58 -6.23
N ARG A 39 9.74 -14.90 -7.04
CA ARG A 39 9.48 -15.21 -8.44
C ARG A 39 10.11 -14.23 -9.44
N VAL A 40 10.35 -13.01 -8.98
CA VAL A 40 10.97 -11.95 -9.78
C VAL A 40 12.29 -11.55 -9.11
N PRO A 41 13.43 -12.14 -9.52
CA PRO A 41 14.74 -11.77 -9.02
C PRO A 41 15.07 -10.29 -9.29
N GLY A 42 15.95 -9.70 -8.47
CA GLY A 42 16.29 -8.29 -8.56
C GLY A 42 16.92 -7.86 -9.90
N ASP A 43 17.56 -8.77 -10.63
CA ASP A 43 18.13 -8.53 -11.95
C ASP A 43 17.07 -8.59 -13.09
N GLU A 44 15.89 -9.14 -12.80
CA GLU A 44 14.77 -9.22 -13.73
C GLU A 44 13.77 -8.08 -13.57
N THR A 45 13.93 -7.23 -12.55
CA THR A 45 13.02 -6.11 -12.26
C THR A 45 13.76 -4.77 -12.28
N ALA A 46 12.99 -3.70 -12.53
CA ALA A 46 13.38 -2.32 -12.29
C ALA A 46 12.57 -1.68 -11.15
N TRP A 47 11.91 -2.48 -10.33
CA TRP A 47 11.09 -2.03 -9.20
C TRP A 47 11.80 -2.21 -7.87
N ALA A 48 11.72 -1.18 -7.02
CA ALA A 48 12.03 -1.33 -5.60
C ALA A 48 10.81 -1.92 -4.88
N VAL A 49 11.05 -2.74 -3.86
CA VAL A 49 9.96 -3.39 -3.11
C VAL A 49 10.17 -3.22 -1.61
N VAL A 50 9.18 -2.66 -0.93
CA VAL A 50 9.03 -2.67 0.52
C VAL A 50 8.01 -3.74 0.89
N GLN A 51 8.49 -4.87 1.38
CA GLN A 51 7.62 -5.99 1.73
C GLN A 51 6.75 -5.72 2.95
N VAL A 52 7.27 -4.98 3.93
CA VAL A 52 6.58 -4.67 5.19
C VAL A 52 6.90 -3.25 5.59
N ALA A 53 5.92 -2.36 5.48
CA ALA A 53 6.04 -0.96 5.87
C ALA A 53 5.81 -0.76 7.38
N ASN A 54 4.96 -1.59 7.99
CA ASN A 54 4.60 -1.54 9.40
C ASN A 54 4.97 -2.87 10.11
N PRO A 55 6.23 -3.07 10.48
CA PRO A 55 6.66 -4.33 11.09
C PRO A 55 6.05 -4.57 12.47
N ASP A 56 5.81 -3.52 13.24
CA ASP A 56 5.23 -3.65 14.58
C ASP A 56 3.74 -3.98 14.51
N GLY A 57 3.00 -3.33 13.61
CA GLY A 57 1.62 -3.67 13.32
C GLY A 57 1.48 -5.10 12.81
N LEU A 58 2.36 -5.52 11.88
CA LEU A 58 2.36 -6.90 11.37
C LEU A 58 2.60 -7.93 12.47
N LEU A 59 3.55 -7.67 13.39
CA LEU A 59 3.84 -8.58 14.50
C LEU A 59 2.64 -8.74 15.45
N ASN A 60 1.87 -7.69 15.64
CA ASN A 60 0.74 -7.65 16.56
C ASN A 60 -0.62 -7.87 15.86
N ALA A 61 -0.63 -8.04 14.55
CA ALA A 61 -1.82 -8.11 13.71
C ALA A 61 -2.77 -6.93 13.97
N THR A 62 -2.22 -5.71 14.05
CA THR A 62 -2.96 -4.47 14.25
C THR A 62 -2.82 -3.56 13.04
N ARG A 63 -3.86 -2.78 12.75
CA ARG A 63 -3.81 -1.75 11.71
C ARG A 63 -2.70 -0.74 11.99
N GLN A 64 -2.63 -0.27 13.23
CA GLN A 64 -1.70 0.74 13.70
C GLN A 64 -0.29 0.17 13.94
N ASN A 65 0.69 1.07 14.05
CA ASN A 65 2.02 0.76 14.55
C ASN A 65 2.04 0.61 16.09
N ALA A 66 3.22 0.42 16.70
CA ALA A 66 3.38 0.28 18.14
C ALA A 66 2.93 1.50 18.96
N ALA A 67 2.92 2.70 18.37
CA ALA A 67 2.42 3.92 19.00
C ALA A 67 0.88 4.07 18.90
N GLY A 68 0.19 3.12 18.26
CA GLY A 68 -1.26 3.18 18.04
C GLY A 68 -1.66 4.15 16.92
N VAL A 69 -0.75 4.48 16.01
CA VAL A 69 -0.97 5.39 14.88
C VAL A 69 -1.21 4.59 13.60
N ASP A 70 -2.24 4.97 12.86
CA ASP A 70 -2.48 4.48 11.49
C ASP A 70 -1.54 5.23 10.54
N LEU A 71 -0.54 4.53 10.00
CA LEU A 71 0.46 5.13 9.12
C LEU A 71 -0.18 5.77 7.88
N ASN A 72 -1.28 5.17 7.37
CA ASN A 72 -2.05 5.70 6.24
C ASN A 72 -3.02 6.84 6.64
N ARG A 73 -2.73 7.52 7.75
CA ARG A 73 -3.35 8.75 8.24
C ARG A 73 -2.32 9.75 8.75
N ASN A 74 -1.03 9.40 8.66
CA ASN A 74 0.05 10.16 9.28
C ASN A 74 0.91 10.95 8.28
N PHE A 75 0.64 10.87 6.98
CA PHE A 75 1.43 11.62 5.99
C PHE A 75 1.09 13.11 5.97
N PRO A 76 2.13 14.00 5.81
CA PRO A 76 1.96 15.45 5.83
C PRO A 76 1.44 15.97 4.47
N CYS A 77 0.16 15.75 4.21
CA CYS A 77 -0.56 16.29 3.06
C CYS A 77 -1.66 17.27 3.50
N ALA A 78 -2.22 18.02 2.56
CA ALA A 78 -3.20 19.08 2.85
C ALA A 78 -4.48 18.56 3.52
N SER A 79 -4.84 17.29 3.27
CA SER A 79 -5.99 16.64 3.89
C SER A 79 -5.74 16.18 5.33
N TRP A 80 -4.49 16.14 5.81
CA TRP A 80 -4.20 15.63 7.14
C TRP A 80 -5.03 16.36 8.21
N SER A 81 -5.57 15.59 9.13
CA SER A 81 -6.40 16.11 10.22
C SER A 81 -5.94 15.51 11.55
N PRO A 82 -5.89 16.33 12.64
CA PRO A 82 -5.58 15.83 13.97
C PRO A 82 -6.70 14.96 14.56
N GLU A 83 -7.89 15.01 13.94
CA GLU A 83 -9.03 14.23 14.40
C GLU A 83 -8.95 12.79 13.86
N PRO A 84 -9.12 11.79 14.72
CA PRO A 84 -9.18 10.41 14.28
C PRO A 84 -10.29 10.17 13.26
N SER A 85 -9.96 9.50 12.16
CA SER A 85 -10.92 9.09 11.14
C SER A 85 -11.49 7.69 11.42
N TYR A 86 -12.55 7.33 10.72
CA TYR A 86 -13.09 5.97 10.75
C TYR A 86 -12.64 5.22 9.50
N THR A 87 -11.99 4.07 9.69
CA THR A 87 -11.61 3.18 8.59
C THR A 87 -12.85 2.62 7.88
N PHE A 88 -13.90 2.34 8.66
CA PHE A 88 -15.19 1.90 8.16
C PHE A 88 -16.28 2.78 8.79
N PRO A 89 -16.87 3.75 8.06
CA PRO A 89 -17.96 4.57 8.55
C PRO A 89 -19.15 3.72 9.02
N PRO A 90 -19.98 4.24 9.96
CA PRO A 90 -21.23 3.61 10.33
C PRO A 90 -22.09 3.39 9.08
N GLY A 91 -22.45 2.13 8.76
CA GLY A 91 -23.26 1.79 7.57
C GLY A 91 -22.56 0.95 6.52
N ILE A 92 -21.21 0.81 6.58
CA ILE A 92 -20.50 -0.18 5.78
C ILE A 92 -20.68 -1.57 6.40
N ASP A 93 -20.63 -2.59 5.54
CA ASP A 93 -20.90 -3.99 5.81
C ASP A 93 -20.49 -4.41 7.24
N PRO A 94 -21.43 -4.90 8.07
CA PRO A 94 -21.12 -5.36 9.41
C PRO A 94 -20.04 -6.44 9.46
N GLU A 95 -19.94 -7.29 8.44
CA GLU A 95 -18.95 -8.37 8.37
C GLU A 95 -17.52 -7.83 8.32
N LEU A 96 -17.30 -6.68 7.69
CA LEU A 96 -15.98 -6.04 7.66
C LEU A 96 -15.60 -5.39 8.99
N ARG A 97 -16.58 -5.10 9.87
CA ARG A 97 -16.34 -4.53 11.21
C ARG A 97 -15.97 -5.58 12.25
N GLU A 98 -16.43 -6.81 12.07
CA GLU A 98 -16.30 -7.89 13.04
C GLU A 98 -15.04 -8.73 12.85
N LEU A 99 -14.19 -8.38 11.86
CA LEU A 99 -12.92 -9.06 11.70
C LEU A 99 -12.04 -8.83 12.94
N PRO A 100 -11.47 -9.90 13.51
CA PRO A 100 -10.62 -9.81 14.70
C PRO A 100 -9.50 -8.78 14.49
N ASN A 101 -9.26 -7.94 15.50
CA ASN A 101 -8.21 -6.92 15.54
C ASN A 101 -8.39 -5.69 14.62
N ARG A 102 -9.53 -5.52 13.94
CA ARG A 102 -9.81 -4.29 13.20
C ARG A 102 -10.35 -3.21 14.11
N THR A 103 -9.66 -2.07 14.13
CA THR A 103 -10.16 -0.86 14.78
C THR A 103 -10.97 -0.05 13.78
N SER A 104 -12.17 0.31 14.15
CA SER A 104 -13.01 1.20 13.35
C SER A 104 -12.54 2.67 13.40
N ARG A 105 -11.60 2.99 14.29
CA ARG A 105 -11.07 4.35 14.52
C ARG A 105 -9.56 4.37 14.31
N SER A 106 -9.13 5.22 13.39
CA SER A 106 -7.73 5.38 13.01
C SER A 106 -7.16 6.66 13.60
N SER A 107 -6.08 6.55 14.40
CA SER A 107 -5.36 7.70 14.94
C SER A 107 -4.38 8.25 13.89
N PRO A 108 -4.39 9.57 13.62
CA PRO A 108 -3.45 10.19 12.69
C PRO A 108 -2.07 10.48 13.31
N GLY A 109 -1.87 10.14 14.58
CA GLY A 109 -0.70 10.55 15.34
C GLY A 109 -0.81 11.95 15.94
N PRO A 110 0.19 12.37 16.73
CA PRO A 110 0.20 13.67 17.40
C PRO A 110 0.44 14.83 16.42
N GLU A 111 1.13 14.57 15.32
CA GLU A 111 1.42 15.54 14.24
C GLU A 111 1.66 14.79 12.93
N PRO A 112 1.53 15.45 11.76
CA PRO A 112 1.78 14.81 10.47
C PRO A 112 3.24 14.39 10.36
N GLY A 113 3.49 13.15 9.95
CA GLY A 113 4.83 12.59 9.84
C GLY A 113 5.51 12.31 11.19
N SER A 114 4.74 12.16 12.29
CA SER A 114 5.30 11.85 13.61
C SER A 114 5.96 10.47 13.68
N GLU A 115 5.49 9.52 12.89
CA GLU A 115 5.90 8.13 13.03
C GLU A 115 7.20 7.83 12.28
N PRO A 116 8.12 7.06 12.89
CA PRO A 116 9.38 6.72 12.26
C PRO A 116 9.21 5.93 10.96
N GLU A 117 8.16 5.11 10.85
CA GLU A 117 7.82 4.38 9.62
C GLU A 117 7.40 5.34 8.51
N THR A 118 6.55 6.33 8.83
CA THR A 118 6.13 7.37 7.88
C THR A 118 7.35 8.18 7.40
N GLN A 119 8.21 8.59 8.32
CA GLN A 119 9.45 9.33 7.99
C GLN A 119 10.38 8.49 7.09
N ALA A 120 10.52 7.19 7.38
CA ALA A 120 11.34 6.29 6.58
C ALA A 120 10.78 6.10 5.16
N LEU A 121 9.45 5.99 5.01
CA LEU A 121 8.81 5.90 3.70
C LEU A 121 8.97 7.19 2.91
N MET A 122 8.76 8.35 3.52
CA MET A 122 8.98 9.66 2.87
C MET A 122 10.44 9.82 2.42
N ALA A 123 11.39 9.49 3.27
CA ALA A 123 12.81 9.54 2.93
C ALA A 123 13.15 8.60 1.76
N LEU A 124 12.61 7.37 1.76
CA LEU A 124 12.80 6.42 0.68
C LEU A 124 12.22 6.93 -0.65
N VAL A 125 11.03 7.48 -0.63
CA VAL A 125 10.39 8.06 -1.83
C VAL A 125 11.22 9.21 -2.38
N HIS A 126 11.71 10.12 -1.52
CA HIS A 126 12.56 11.22 -1.94
C HIS A 126 13.92 10.74 -2.49
N GLU A 127 14.52 9.70 -1.90
CA GLU A 127 15.79 9.13 -2.37
C GLU A 127 15.64 8.43 -3.71
N LEU A 128 14.58 7.63 -3.87
CA LEU A 128 14.37 6.83 -5.08
C LEU A 128 13.72 7.62 -6.23
N ALA A 129 12.94 8.65 -5.90
CA ALA A 129 12.11 9.41 -6.86
C ALA A 129 11.38 8.49 -7.85
N PRO A 130 10.57 7.51 -7.37
CA PRO A 130 9.98 6.50 -8.24
C PRO A 130 8.97 7.15 -9.20
N PRO A 131 8.95 6.77 -10.49
CA PRO A 131 7.98 7.32 -11.44
C PRO A 131 6.55 6.82 -11.21
N LEU A 132 6.38 5.75 -10.44
CA LEU A 132 5.08 5.17 -10.06
C LEU A 132 5.21 4.47 -8.70
N VAL A 133 4.20 4.60 -7.85
CA VAL A 133 4.07 3.81 -6.62
C VAL A 133 2.85 2.91 -6.72
N VAL A 134 2.99 1.65 -6.31
CA VAL A 134 1.89 0.70 -6.12
C VAL A 134 1.85 0.29 -4.65
N ASP A 135 0.78 0.65 -3.96
CA ASP A 135 0.58 0.38 -2.55
C ASP A 135 -0.46 -0.74 -2.37
N LEU A 136 -0.03 -1.87 -1.82
CA LEU A 136 -0.87 -3.05 -1.63
C LEU A 136 -1.62 -2.98 -0.31
N HIS A 137 -2.94 -3.01 -0.40
CA HIS A 137 -3.89 -3.01 0.70
C HIS A 137 -4.89 -4.16 0.62
N ALA A 138 -5.70 -4.33 1.64
CA ALA A 138 -6.85 -5.22 1.72
C ALA A 138 -7.94 -4.60 2.63
N PRO A 139 -9.25 -4.95 2.47
CA PRO A 139 -9.80 -6.03 1.66
C PRO A 139 -10.81 -5.53 0.59
N ILE A 140 -10.68 -4.32 0.05
CA ILE A 140 -11.77 -3.64 -0.68
C ILE A 140 -11.99 -4.18 -2.10
N GLU A 141 -11.07 -4.96 -2.65
CA GLU A 141 -11.14 -5.58 -3.99
C GLU A 141 -11.30 -4.58 -5.14
N LEU A 142 -10.39 -3.62 -5.25
CA LEU A 142 -10.38 -2.62 -6.32
C LEU A 142 -8.98 -2.11 -6.63
N ILE A 143 -8.87 -1.35 -7.69
CA ILE A 143 -7.68 -0.58 -8.07
C ILE A 143 -8.07 0.88 -8.05
N LEU A 144 -7.59 1.63 -7.05
CA LEU A 144 -7.74 3.09 -6.99
C LEU A 144 -6.57 3.72 -7.74
N VAL A 145 -6.88 4.57 -8.70
CA VAL A 145 -5.90 5.22 -9.57
C VAL A 145 -5.92 6.72 -9.31
N ARG A 146 -4.78 7.25 -8.88
CA ARG A 146 -4.62 8.69 -8.71
C ARG A 146 -4.22 9.37 -10.02
N GLU A 147 -4.39 10.68 -10.09
CA GLU A 147 -4.04 11.48 -11.26
C GLU A 147 -2.57 11.27 -11.68
N GLY A 148 -2.32 11.26 -12.99
CA GLY A 148 -0.97 11.11 -13.56
C GLY A 148 -0.50 9.68 -13.76
N VAL A 149 -1.24 8.66 -13.32
CA VAL A 149 -0.88 7.26 -13.55
C VAL A 149 -1.01 6.92 -15.03
N PRO A 150 0.02 6.34 -15.68
CA PRO A 150 -0.08 5.83 -17.05
C PRO A 150 -1.15 4.72 -17.16
N PRO A 151 -1.85 4.59 -18.29
CA PRO A 151 -2.89 3.57 -18.44
C PRO A 151 -2.34 2.13 -18.45
N GLU A 152 -1.13 1.91 -18.97
CA GLU A 152 -0.59 0.57 -19.19
C GLU A 152 -0.49 -0.28 -17.92
N PRO A 153 0.06 0.20 -16.78
CA PRO A 153 0.08 -0.54 -15.52
C PRO A 153 -1.32 -0.87 -15.00
N VAL A 154 -2.25 0.07 -15.14
CA VAL A 154 -3.65 -0.08 -14.68
C VAL A 154 -4.36 -1.16 -15.50
N GLU A 155 -4.28 -1.08 -16.82
CA GLU A 155 -4.86 -2.06 -17.74
C GLU A 155 -4.28 -3.46 -17.52
N LEU A 156 -2.96 -3.56 -17.32
CA LEU A 156 -2.29 -4.81 -17.03
C LEU A 156 -2.82 -5.46 -15.76
N LEU A 157 -2.90 -4.71 -14.66
CA LEU A 157 -3.38 -5.22 -13.37
C LEU A 157 -4.88 -5.55 -13.42
N ALA A 158 -5.71 -4.68 -13.99
CA ALA A 158 -7.15 -4.89 -14.11
C ALA A 158 -7.49 -6.10 -14.99
N ASN A 159 -6.82 -6.25 -16.15
CA ASN A 159 -7.03 -7.39 -17.04
C ASN A 159 -6.60 -8.72 -16.41
N ALA A 160 -5.52 -8.71 -15.63
CA ALA A 160 -5.02 -9.93 -14.97
C ALA A 160 -5.93 -10.41 -13.83
N THR A 161 -6.63 -9.51 -13.15
CA THR A 161 -7.34 -9.83 -11.90
C THR A 161 -8.86 -9.69 -11.98
N GLY A 162 -9.35 -8.90 -12.94
CA GLY A 162 -10.77 -8.52 -13.04
C GLY A 162 -11.22 -7.55 -11.95
N LEU A 163 -10.29 -6.90 -11.23
CA LEU A 163 -10.63 -5.89 -10.24
C LEU A 163 -11.21 -4.63 -10.90
N PRO A 164 -12.25 -4.02 -10.31
CA PRO A 164 -12.75 -2.74 -10.79
C PRO A 164 -11.71 -1.63 -10.60
N VAL A 165 -11.63 -0.73 -11.57
CA VAL A 165 -10.78 0.48 -11.52
C VAL A 165 -11.65 1.66 -11.14
N VAL A 166 -11.23 2.41 -10.11
CA VAL A 166 -11.91 3.60 -9.62
C VAL A 166 -10.94 4.77 -9.49
N SER A 167 -11.44 6.00 -9.56
CA SER A 167 -10.66 7.22 -9.33
C SER A 167 -10.87 7.83 -7.94
N GLU A 168 -11.91 7.37 -7.23
CA GLU A 168 -12.28 7.90 -5.92
C GLU A 168 -12.78 6.76 -5.02
N LEU A 169 -12.54 6.90 -3.73
CA LEU A 169 -13.17 6.07 -2.70
C LEU A 169 -14.30 6.83 -2.02
N THR A 170 -15.30 6.11 -1.56
CA THR A 170 -16.41 6.67 -0.76
C THR A 170 -15.99 6.97 0.69
N VAL A 171 -14.81 6.52 1.09
CA VAL A 171 -14.26 6.69 2.45
C VAL A 171 -13.15 7.73 2.40
N GLU A 172 -13.30 8.79 3.18
CA GLU A 172 -12.26 9.79 3.35
C GLU A 172 -11.04 9.19 4.09
N SER A 173 -9.86 9.48 3.57
CA SER A 173 -8.60 8.99 4.11
C SER A 173 -7.61 10.14 4.36
N PRO A 174 -7.94 11.10 5.25
CA PRO A 174 -7.10 12.27 5.49
C PRO A 174 -5.72 11.84 5.98
N GLY A 175 -4.66 12.40 5.39
CA GLY A 175 -3.29 12.03 5.73
C GLY A 175 -2.82 10.72 5.12
N ALA A 176 -3.44 10.25 4.04
CA ALA A 176 -3.08 9.00 3.36
C ALA A 176 -1.80 9.15 2.53
N PHE A 177 -1.11 8.02 2.31
CA PHE A 177 0.13 7.96 1.57
C PHE A 177 -0.05 8.36 0.10
N ASP A 178 -1.08 7.87 -0.55
CA ASP A 178 -1.39 8.18 -1.94
C ASP A 178 -1.76 9.67 -2.16
N GLU A 179 -2.39 10.32 -1.18
CA GLU A 179 -2.64 11.76 -1.22
C GLU A 179 -1.33 12.57 -1.08
N TRP A 180 -0.45 12.16 -0.16
CA TRP A 180 0.86 12.76 -0.04
C TRP A 180 1.70 12.58 -1.31
N LEU A 181 1.70 11.38 -1.91
CA LEU A 181 2.38 11.12 -3.19
C LEU A 181 1.87 12.02 -4.31
N LEU A 182 0.55 12.21 -4.40
CA LEU A 182 -0.05 13.11 -5.38
C LEU A 182 0.47 14.54 -5.22
N GLU A 183 0.60 15.05 -4.01
CA GLU A 183 1.18 16.38 -3.73
C GLU A 183 2.67 16.47 -4.08
N GLN A 184 3.40 15.34 -4.05
CA GLN A 184 4.78 15.26 -4.52
C GLN A 184 4.87 15.15 -6.06
N GLY A 185 3.75 15.07 -6.77
CA GLY A 185 3.70 14.83 -8.21
C GLY A 185 4.07 13.41 -8.61
N ILE A 186 3.92 12.45 -7.70
CA ILE A 186 4.25 11.04 -7.93
C ILE A 186 2.95 10.26 -8.17
N PRO A 187 2.77 9.66 -9.36
CA PRO A 187 1.63 8.82 -9.66
C PRO A 187 1.52 7.63 -8.70
N ALA A 188 0.30 7.32 -8.24
CA ALA A 188 0.07 6.24 -7.30
C ALA A 188 -1.14 5.37 -7.68
N ILE A 189 -0.98 4.06 -7.49
CA ILE A 189 -2.04 3.06 -7.55
C ILE A 189 -2.19 2.47 -6.14
N VAL A 190 -3.39 2.58 -5.55
CA VAL A 190 -3.75 1.80 -4.37
C VAL A 190 -4.40 0.52 -4.86
N TYR A 191 -3.76 -0.60 -4.58
CA TYR A 191 -4.14 -1.91 -5.08
C TYR A 191 -4.71 -2.76 -3.94
N GLU A 192 -6.02 -2.85 -3.90
CA GLU A 192 -6.77 -3.52 -2.85
C GLU A 192 -7.08 -4.97 -3.22
N VAL A 193 -6.44 -5.92 -2.55
CA VAL A 193 -6.76 -7.35 -2.71
C VAL A 193 -7.96 -7.74 -1.83
N GLU A 194 -8.55 -8.90 -2.09
CA GLU A 194 -9.56 -9.49 -1.21
C GLU A 194 -8.95 -10.07 0.07
N HIS A 195 -9.76 -10.21 1.11
CA HIS A 195 -9.38 -10.97 2.30
C HIS A 195 -9.54 -12.48 2.03
N ALA A 196 -8.46 -13.12 1.62
CA ALA A 196 -8.46 -14.53 1.23
C ALA A 196 -7.16 -15.24 1.64
N GLY A 197 -7.19 -16.56 1.61
CA GLY A 197 -5.99 -17.35 1.86
C GLY A 197 -4.92 -17.17 0.79
N LEU A 198 -3.65 -17.19 1.18
CA LEU A 198 -2.51 -16.95 0.30
C LEU A 198 -2.53 -17.72 -1.05
N PRO A 199 -2.97 -19.00 -1.12
CA PRO A 199 -3.04 -19.69 -2.40
C PRO A 199 -4.01 -19.05 -3.41
N ALA A 200 -5.16 -18.54 -2.94
CA ALA A 200 -6.13 -17.84 -3.78
C ALA A 200 -5.58 -16.50 -4.26
N LEU A 201 -5.01 -15.70 -3.34
CA LEU A 201 -4.35 -14.44 -3.66
C LEU A 201 -3.22 -14.63 -4.67
N CYS A 202 -2.35 -15.62 -4.46
CA CYS A 202 -1.27 -15.91 -5.41
C CYS A 202 -1.81 -16.27 -6.80
N LYS A 203 -2.88 -17.05 -6.87
CA LYS A 203 -3.50 -17.43 -8.14
C LYS A 203 -4.06 -16.23 -8.89
N ARG A 204 -4.71 -15.31 -8.19
CA ARG A 204 -5.39 -14.15 -8.79
C ARG A 204 -4.43 -13.03 -9.11
N HIS A 205 -3.53 -12.66 -8.18
CA HIS A 205 -2.79 -11.41 -8.23
C HIS A 205 -1.36 -11.53 -8.74
N LEU A 206 -0.64 -12.65 -8.45
CA LEU A 206 0.75 -12.76 -8.87
C LEU A 206 0.97 -12.63 -10.38
N PRO A 207 0.14 -13.18 -11.28
CA PRO A 207 0.40 -13.03 -12.71
C PRO A 207 0.47 -11.57 -13.16
N GLY A 208 -0.43 -10.72 -12.68
CA GLY A 208 -0.43 -9.28 -12.98
C GLY A 208 0.74 -8.54 -12.35
N LEU A 209 1.00 -8.80 -11.06
CA LEU A 209 2.11 -8.17 -10.33
C LEU A 209 3.48 -8.60 -10.87
N GLU A 210 3.67 -9.88 -11.25
CA GLU A 210 4.89 -10.35 -11.88
C GLU A 210 5.13 -9.67 -13.25
N ALA A 211 4.07 -9.54 -14.04
CA ALA A 211 4.15 -8.84 -15.33
C ALA A 211 4.50 -7.36 -15.14
N LEU A 212 3.91 -6.70 -14.14
CA LEU A 212 4.22 -5.32 -13.78
C LEU A 212 5.70 -5.16 -13.36
N LEU A 213 6.23 -6.03 -12.52
CA LEU A 213 7.61 -5.92 -12.06
C LEU A 213 8.64 -6.23 -13.16
N ARG A 214 8.25 -6.95 -14.20
CA ARG A 214 9.12 -7.28 -15.35
C ARG A 214 9.05 -6.25 -16.49
N SER A 215 8.07 -5.33 -16.45
CA SER A 215 7.84 -4.30 -17.49
C SER A 215 8.89 -3.17 -17.56
#